data_59b9eed57674150aeabfacd0af3f855b
#
_entry.id   59b9eed57674150aeabfacd0af3f855b
#
_cell.length_a   1.000
_cell.length_b   1.000
_cell.length_c   1.000
_cell.angle_alpha   90.00
_cell.angle_beta   90.00
_cell.angle_gamma   90.00
#
_symmetry.space_group_name_H-M   'P 1'
#
loop_
_entity.id
_entity.type
_entity.pdbx_description
1 polymer ?
#
loop_
_entity_poly.entity_id
_entity_poly.type
_entity_poly.pdbx_seq_one_letter_code
_entity_poly.pdbx_strand_id
1 'polypeptide(L)'
;MFFIRSKHSIIIFILFLSFLLPNCQKNKVVKSHGIFYLENRDKLLKVNDTNTNDVIKILGRPHTVSLQDKNTWLYIERTRTRGNITKLGKNVLLNNNVLVVKFNQYGILEEKILYNKKDMNKYKFAEAR
;
A
#
# COMPACT_ATOMS: atom_id res chain seq x y z
N MET A 1 62.49 -16.78 1.27
CA MET A 1 61.34 -17.62 1.64
C MET A 1 60.28 -16.89 2.51
N PHE A 2 60.56 -15.75 3.07
CA PHE A 2 59.65 -14.93 3.92
C PHE A 2 58.63 -14.09 3.13
N PHE A 3 58.94 -13.66 1.91
CA PHE A 3 58.10 -12.76 1.11
C PHE A 3 56.83 -13.41 0.52
N ILE A 4 56.85 -14.72 0.28
CA ILE A 4 55.74 -15.44 -0.33
C ILE A 4 54.65 -15.69 0.74
N ARG A 5 55.05 -15.91 1.96
CA ARG A 5 54.12 -16.14 3.11
C ARG A 5 53.29 -14.90 3.47
N SER A 6 53.85 -13.70 3.27
CA SER A 6 53.18 -12.42 3.48
C SER A 6 52.07 -12.16 2.46
N LYS A 7 52.25 -12.49 1.19
CA LYS A 7 51.25 -12.27 0.14
C LYS A 7 50.01 -13.13 0.33
N HIS A 8 50.17 -14.39 0.72
CA HIS A 8 49.03 -15.27 1.01
C HIS A 8 48.28 -14.81 2.26
N SER A 9 48.97 -14.32 3.26
CA SER A 9 48.34 -13.79 4.48
C SER A 9 47.48 -12.56 4.18
N ILE A 10 47.94 -11.67 3.31
CA ILE A 10 47.20 -10.48 2.88
C ILE A 10 45.94 -10.88 2.10
N ILE A 11 46.07 -11.86 1.19
CA ILE A 11 44.93 -12.35 0.40
C ILE A 11 43.85 -12.98 1.31
N ILE A 12 44.26 -13.79 2.27
CA ILE A 12 43.33 -14.40 3.27
C ILE A 12 42.66 -13.33 4.11
N PHE A 13 43.39 -12.29 4.50
CA PHE A 13 42.84 -11.17 5.28
C PHE A 13 41.82 -10.37 4.49
N ILE A 14 42.06 -10.09 3.21
CA ILE A 14 41.13 -9.40 2.31
C ILE A 14 39.87 -10.26 2.08
N LEU A 15 40.04 -11.56 1.92
CA LEU A 15 38.94 -12.50 1.73
C LEU A 15 38.07 -12.61 2.99
N PHE A 16 38.69 -12.59 4.17
CA PHE A 16 38.00 -12.57 5.45
C PHE A 16 37.26 -11.23 5.68
N LEU A 17 37.89 -10.12 5.30
CA LEU A 17 37.28 -8.78 5.41
C LEU A 17 36.06 -8.62 4.47
N SER A 18 36.10 -9.25 3.29
CA SER A 18 34.95 -9.23 2.36
C SER A 18 33.74 -9.99 2.89
N PHE A 19 33.97 -10.98 3.76
CA PHE A 19 32.90 -11.75 4.41
C PHE A 19 32.21 -10.98 5.55
N LEU A 20 32.88 -9.96 6.08
CA LEU A 20 32.35 -9.10 7.15
C LEU A 20 31.52 -7.90 6.62
N LEU A 21 31.41 -7.74 5.31
CA LEU A 21 30.55 -6.68 4.77
C LEU A 21 29.10 -7.02 5.11
N PRO A 22 28.48 -6.28 6.03
CA PRO A 22 27.10 -6.54 6.40
C PRO A 22 26.23 -6.34 5.17
N ASN A 23 25.47 -7.36 4.83
CA ASN A 23 24.46 -7.32 3.78
C ASN A 23 23.39 -6.30 4.22
N CYS A 24 23.60 -5.05 3.84
CA CYS A 24 22.72 -3.95 4.20
C CYS A 24 21.40 -4.14 3.45
N GLN A 25 20.49 -4.95 4.00
CA GLN A 25 19.12 -5.08 3.51
C GLN A 25 18.46 -3.71 3.64
N LYS A 26 18.34 -3.02 2.52
CA LYS A 26 17.55 -1.79 2.42
C LYS A 26 16.09 -2.14 2.64
N ASN A 27 15.63 -2.00 3.88
CA ASN A 27 14.21 -2.04 4.19
C ASN A 27 13.51 -0.96 3.37
N LYS A 28 12.58 -1.37 2.50
CA LYS A 28 11.78 -0.44 1.71
C LYS A 28 10.91 0.37 2.67
N VAL A 29 11.18 1.66 2.77
CA VAL A 29 10.32 2.56 3.54
C VAL A 29 8.99 2.68 2.80
N VAL A 30 7.94 2.13 3.40
CA VAL A 30 6.57 2.21 2.90
C VAL A 30 5.83 3.28 3.69
N LYS A 31 5.28 4.28 3.00
CA LYS A 31 4.40 5.29 3.58
C LYS A 31 2.97 5.00 3.14
N SER A 32 2.07 4.85 4.10
CA SER A 32 0.65 4.64 3.82
C SER A 32 -0.18 5.81 4.36
N HIS A 33 -1.23 6.14 3.63
CA HIS A 33 -2.29 7.06 4.03
C HIS A 33 -3.63 6.33 3.87
N GLY A 34 -4.50 6.49 4.86
CA GLY A 34 -5.79 5.83 4.90
C GLY A 34 -5.73 4.43 5.49
N ILE A 35 -6.62 3.56 5.04
CA ILE A 35 -6.78 2.21 5.58
C ILE A 35 -5.76 1.27 4.97
N PHE A 36 -5.12 0.47 5.82
CA PHE A 36 -4.27 -0.63 5.37
C PHE A 36 -5.11 -1.84 4.95
N TYR A 37 -4.72 -2.48 3.84
CA TYR A 37 -5.34 -3.72 3.35
C TYR A 37 -6.84 -3.56 3.07
N LEU A 38 -7.23 -2.45 2.44
CA LEU A 38 -8.62 -2.12 2.16
C LEU A 38 -9.33 -3.25 1.38
N GLU A 39 -8.67 -3.84 0.39
CA GLU A 39 -9.19 -4.95 -0.40
C GLU A 39 -9.52 -6.20 0.45
N ASN A 40 -8.68 -6.51 1.44
CA ASN A 40 -8.93 -7.64 2.33
C ASN A 40 -10.10 -7.35 3.30
N ARG A 41 -10.20 -6.11 3.77
CA ARG A 41 -11.29 -5.69 4.65
C ARG A 41 -12.62 -5.58 3.92
N ASP A 42 -12.61 -5.17 2.65
CA ASP A 42 -13.80 -5.16 1.80
C ASP A 42 -14.48 -6.53 1.73
N LYS A 43 -13.69 -7.61 1.65
CA LYS A 43 -14.22 -8.98 1.61
C LYS A 43 -15.02 -9.39 2.85
N LEU A 44 -14.80 -8.72 3.97
CA LEU A 44 -15.55 -8.95 5.21
C LEU A 44 -16.92 -8.28 5.22
N LEU A 45 -17.15 -7.32 4.33
CA LEU A 45 -18.43 -6.63 4.21
C LEU A 45 -19.38 -7.43 3.34
N LYS A 46 -20.57 -7.71 3.86
CA LYS A 46 -21.64 -8.43 3.15
C LYS A 46 -22.78 -7.49 2.82
N VAL A 47 -23.15 -7.40 1.56
CA VAL A 47 -24.30 -6.63 1.10
C VAL A 47 -25.58 -7.22 1.70
N ASN A 48 -26.52 -6.38 2.11
CA ASN A 48 -27.79 -6.71 2.77
C ASN A 48 -27.68 -7.34 4.17
N ASP A 49 -26.45 -7.41 4.75
CA ASP A 49 -26.23 -8.00 6.08
C ASP A 49 -25.49 -7.02 7.01
N THR A 50 -24.39 -6.43 6.49
CA THR A 50 -23.53 -5.53 7.26
C THR A 50 -24.20 -4.17 7.49
N ASN A 51 -24.20 -3.68 8.72
CA ASN A 51 -24.72 -2.35 9.06
C ASN A 51 -23.60 -1.31 9.20
N THR A 52 -23.96 -0.04 9.35
CA THR A 52 -23.02 1.09 9.50
C THR A 52 -22.05 0.90 10.66
N ASN A 53 -22.50 0.34 11.81
CA ASN A 53 -21.63 0.11 12.97
C ASN A 53 -20.61 -0.99 12.68
N ASP A 54 -21.00 -2.03 11.96
CA ASP A 54 -20.10 -3.11 11.57
C ASP A 54 -19.05 -2.62 10.56
N VAL A 55 -19.45 -1.77 9.61
CA VAL A 55 -18.52 -1.11 8.70
C VAL A 55 -17.49 -0.28 9.48
N ILE A 56 -17.93 0.49 10.49
CA ILE A 56 -17.03 1.27 11.35
C ILE A 56 -16.08 0.36 12.16
N LYS A 57 -16.54 -0.79 12.64
CA LYS A 57 -15.67 -1.75 13.35
C LYS A 57 -14.61 -2.35 12.43
N ILE A 58 -14.96 -2.65 11.18
CA ILE A 58 -14.06 -3.29 10.20
C ILE A 58 -13.11 -2.27 9.57
N LEU A 59 -13.63 -1.14 9.12
CA LEU A 59 -12.90 -0.15 8.33
C LEU A 59 -12.49 1.10 9.14
N GLY A 60 -13.11 1.34 10.28
CA GLY A 60 -13.01 2.60 11.00
C GLY A 60 -14.01 3.64 10.47
N ARG A 61 -13.84 4.89 10.91
CA ARG A 61 -14.65 6.00 10.39
C ARG A 61 -14.33 6.27 8.92
N PRO A 62 -15.31 6.66 8.10
CA PRO A 62 -15.07 6.98 6.70
C PRO A 62 -14.12 8.19 6.56
N HIS A 63 -13.30 8.19 5.51
CA HIS A 63 -12.43 9.34 5.20
C HIS A 63 -13.23 10.53 4.71
N THR A 64 -14.31 10.26 3.98
CA THR A 64 -15.24 11.28 3.53
C THR A 64 -16.62 10.67 3.31
N VAL A 65 -17.63 11.52 3.37
CA VAL A 65 -19.02 11.19 3.05
C VAL A 65 -19.38 11.96 1.81
N SER A 66 -20.18 11.38 0.92
CA SER A 66 -20.61 12.07 -0.30
C SER A 66 -21.42 13.32 0.04
N LEU A 67 -21.16 14.40 -0.68
CA LEU A 67 -21.92 15.64 -0.55
C LEU A 67 -23.35 15.51 -1.09
N GLN A 68 -23.55 14.62 -2.07
CA GLN A 68 -24.85 14.41 -2.71
C GLN A 68 -25.72 13.42 -1.93
N ASP A 69 -25.10 12.44 -1.28
CA ASP A 69 -25.80 11.38 -0.55
C ASP A 69 -25.05 11.05 0.74
N LYS A 70 -25.60 11.46 1.88
CA LYS A 70 -25.01 11.21 3.20
C LYS A 70 -24.91 9.73 3.56
N ASN A 71 -25.62 8.86 2.88
CA ASN A 71 -25.57 7.41 3.07
C ASN A 71 -24.43 6.76 2.26
N THR A 72 -23.68 7.54 1.49
CA THR A 72 -22.54 7.06 0.70
C THR A 72 -21.22 7.48 1.35
N TRP A 73 -20.44 6.49 1.80
CA TRP A 73 -19.17 6.66 2.48
C TRP A 73 -18.01 6.23 1.60
N LEU A 74 -16.90 6.96 1.69
CA LEU A 74 -15.69 6.69 0.92
C LEU A 74 -14.52 6.36 1.85
N TYR A 75 -13.84 5.27 1.52
CA TYR A 75 -12.63 4.79 2.18
C TYR A 75 -11.47 4.77 1.20
N ILE A 76 -10.30 5.24 1.62
CA ILE A 76 -9.14 5.41 0.76
C ILE A 76 -7.97 4.62 1.34
N GLU A 77 -7.28 3.87 0.48
CA GLU A 77 -5.97 3.29 0.74
C GLU A 77 -4.96 3.85 -0.26
N ARG A 78 -3.93 4.51 0.21
CA ARG A 78 -2.86 5.03 -0.62
C ARG A 78 -1.51 4.67 -0.05
N THR A 79 -0.81 3.74 -0.68
CA THR A 79 0.48 3.27 -0.25
C THR A 79 1.57 3.66 -1.25
N ARG A 80 2.64 4.28 -0.74
CA ARG A 80 3.79 4.72 -1.53
C ARG A 80 5.08 4.13 -0.96
N THR A 81 6.04 3.86 -1.83
CA THR A 81 7.41 3.47 -1.45
C THR A 81 8.42 4.31 -2.20
N ARG A 82 9.64 4.39 -1.67
CA ARG A 82 10.76 4.92 -2.45
C ARG A 82 11.11 3.95 -3.59
N GLY A 83 11.18 4.48 -4.79
CA GLY A 83 11.67 3.73 -5.95
C GLY A 83 13.13 3.34 -5.78
N ASN A 84 13.57 2.34 -6.55
CA ASN A 84 14.96 1.93 -6.64
C ASN A 84 15.83 3.08 -7.19
N ILE A 85 17.16 2.91 -7.11
CA ILE A 85 18.17 3.86 -7.63
C ILE A 85 17.91 4.20 -9.10
N THR A 86 17.44 3.23 -9.90
CA THR A 86 17.04 3.41 -11.30
C THR A 86 15.88 4.40 -11.50
N LYS A 87 15.09 4.66 -10.48
CA LYS A 87 13.99 5.65 -10.47
C LYS A 87 14.35 6.94 -9.74
N LEU A 88 15.64 7.22 -9.55
CA LEU A 88 16.17 8.44 -8.92
C LEU A 88 15.48 8.75 -7.56
N GLY A 89 15.11 7.74 -6.79
CA GLY A 89 14.47 7.92 -5.50
C GLY A 89 13.04 8.47 -5.55
N LYS A 90 12.41 8.59 -6.72
CA LYS A 90 11.02 9.06 -6.87
C LYS A 90 10.07 8.13 -6.12
N ASN A 91 9.06 8.72 -5.49
CA ASN A 91 8.02 7.95 -4.82
C ASN A 91 7.19 7.14 -5.83
N VAL A 92 7.10 5.84 -5.60
CA VAL A 92 6.30 4.92 -6.41
C VAL A 92 5.01 4.61 -5.67
N LEU A 93 3.88 4.77 -6.35
CA LEU A 93 2.57 4.41 -5.84
C LEU A 93 2.39 2.89 -5.94
N LEU A 94 2.33 2.21 -4.79
CA LEU A 94 2.06 0.77 -4.71
C LEU A 94 0.57 0.50 -4.85
N ASN A 95 -0.22 0.99 -3.89
CA ASN A 95 -1.66 0.83 -3.86
C ASN A 95 -2.35 2.21 -3.93
N ASN A 96 -3.46 2.26 -4.62
CA ASN A 96 -4.37 3.39 -4.68
C ASN A 96 -5.77 2.83 -4.89
N ASN A 97 -6.40 2.46 -3.78
CA ASN A 97 -7.72 1.84 -3.77
C ASN A 97 -8.71 2.80 -3.13
N VAL A 98 -9.90 2.84 -3.68
CA VAL A 98 -11.02 3.60 -3.14
C VAL A 98 -12.21 2.65 -3.04
N LEU A 99 -12.73 2.47 -1.83
CA LEU A 99 -13.95 1.74 -1.59
C LEU A 99 -15.09 2.73 -1.36
N VAL A 100 -16.11 2.62 -2.17
CA VAL A 100 -17.38 3.32 -2.03
C VAL A 100 -18.38 2.37 -1.39
N VAL A 101 -19.01 2.79 -0.32
CA VAL A 101 -19.99 2.00 0.46
C VAL A 101 -21.27 2.80 0.55
N LYS A 102 -22.36 2.25 0.05
CA LYS A 102 -23.69 2.87 0.08
C LYS A 102 -24.63 2.13 0.99
N PHE A 103 -25.30 2.87 1.86
CA PHE A 103 -26.29 2.34 2.81
C PHE A 103 -27.70 2.72 2.40
N ASN A 104 -28.64 1.87 2.73
CA ASN A 104 -30.06 2.19 2.63
C ASN A 104 -30.51 3.10 3.80
N GLN A 105 -31.79 3.49 3.81
CA GLN A 105 -32.39 4.34 4.85
C GLN A 105 -32.32 3.73 6.27
N TYR A 106 -32.11 2.43 6.40
CA TYR A 106 -32.00 1.71 7.68
C TYR A 106 -30.56 1.55 8.13
N GLY A 107 -29.58 2.07 7.37
CA GLY A 107 -28.17 1.93 7.67
C GLY A 107 -27.58 0.54 7.34
N ILE A 108 -28.25 -0.24 6.50
CA ILE A 108 -27.73 -1.53 6.01
C ILE A 108 -27.00 -1.31 4.69
N LEU A 109 -25.89 -1.99 4.50
CA LEU A 109 -25.08 -1.94 3.30
C LEU A 109 -25.87 -2.43 2.08
N GLU A 110 -26.18 -1.52 1.18
CA GLU A 110 -26.92 -1.79 -0.07
C GLU A 110 -25.96 -2.11 -1.23
N GLU A 111 -24.89 -1.35 -1.32
CA GLU A 111 -23.92 -1.48 -2.42
C GLU A 111 -22.51 -1.18 -1.94
N LYS A 112 -21.52 -1.87 -2.51
CA LYS A 112 -20.12 -1.57 -2.33
C LYS A 112 -19.36 -1.71 -3.65
N ILE A 113 -18.47 -0.77 -3.93
CA ILE A 113 -17.65 -0.77 -5.14
C ILE A 113 -16.21 -0.47 -4.75
N LEU A 114 -15.29 -1.38 -5.08
CA LEU A 114 -13.87 -1.20 -4.87
C LEU A 114 -13.19 -0.82 -6.18
N TYR A 115 -12.71 0.41 -6.23
CA TYR A 115 -11.88 0.91 -7.33
C TYR A 115 -10.42 0.69 -7.00
N ASN A 116 -9.72 -0.06 -7.82
CA ASN A 116 -8.29 -0.28 -7.67
C ASN A 116 -7.47 0.73 -8.51
N LYS A 117 -6.14 0.65 -8.39
CA LYS A 117 -5.21 1.52 -9.11
C LYS A 117 -5.41 1.51 -10.63
N LYS A 118 -5.79 0.36 -11.21
CA LYS A 118 -6.00 0.22 -12.67
C LYS A 118 -7.27 0.96 -13.09
N ASP A 119 -8.33 0.85 -12.30
CA ASP A 119 -9.61 1.51 -12.55
C ASP A 119 -9.44 3.03 -12.47
N MET A 120 -8.74 3.52 -11.44
CA MET A 120 -8.45 4.94 -11.27
C MET A 120 -7.64 5.53 -12.43
N ASN A 121 -6.78 4.77 -13.07
CA ASN A 121 -6.07 5.22 -14.26
C ASN A 121 -7.00 5.39 -15.48
N LYS A 122 -7.99 4.52 -15.65
CA LYS A 122 -8.96 4.64 -16.75
C LYS A 122 -9.74 5.96 -16.66
N TYR A 123 -10.16 6.35 -15.46
CA TYR A 123 -10.90 7.61 -15.28
C TYR A 123 -10.05 8.84 -15.61
N LYS A 124 -8.76 8.86 -15.26
CA LYS A 124 -7.84 9.96 -15.64
C LYS A 124 -7.70 10.15 -17.15
N PHE A 125 -7.73 9.08 -17.92
CA PHE A 125 -7.68 9.16 -19.39
C PHE A 125 -9.01 9.55 -20.01
N ALA A 126 -10.13 9.32 -19.35
CA ALA A 126 -11.44 9.74 -19.82
C ALA A 126 -11.68 11.26 -19.63
N GLU A 127 -11.16 11.86 -18.55
CA GLU A 127 -11.25 13.31 -18.31
C GLU A 127 -10.26 14.15 -19.15
N ALA A 128 -9.21 13.54 -19.70
CA ALA A 128 -8.19 14.21 -20.51
C ALA A 128 -8.53 14.30 -22.01
N ARG A 129 -9.72 13.93 -22.41
CA ARG A 129 -10.30 14.11 -23.75
C ARG A 129 -11.41 15.13 -23.70
#